data_ed147bc072a09e3ce3cefe0a9c37d6b1
#
_entry.id   ed147bc072a09e3ce3cefe0a9c37d6b1
#
_cell.length_a   1.000
_cell.length_b   1.000
_cell.length_c   1.000
_cell.angle_alpha   90.00
_cell.angle_beta   90.00
_cell.angle_gamma   90.00
#
_symmetry.space_group_name_H-M   'P 1'
#
loop_
_entity.id
_entity.type
_entity.pdbx_description
1 polymer ?
#
loop_
_entity_poly.entity_id
_entity_poly.type
_entity_poly.pdbx_seq_one_letter_code
_entity_poly.pdbx_strand_id
1 'polypeptide(L)'
;MMRGLLATALVCAANAPATAIELPPEIAKQRSIKVAIVPNYPPMEFRDPATNTLTGFDVELGEALGRKLGVKIAWQETSFDQTMPAIMTGRVDAILSGMTDLASRQDTATFVDYLRSGPRFFVQQSRAAEFKDTTALCGKAVGASRRTSFPKHIATWSDVHCDGNPIKFVGTEGSADARTQLKQGRVDAAVQGGETLPYLMDLEPGAYVPVGEVFAVQFTGLALGVKDKALQQAVVDALDGLIADGSYRTLLAKWKLTGYGVERATINAGQ
;
A
#
# COMPACT_ATOMS: atom_id res chain seq x y z
N MET A 1 -5.81 62.82 -37.81
CA MET A 1 -5.42 61.39 -38.00
C MET A 1 -4.38 61.05 -36.91
N MET A 2 -4.84 60.44 -35.81
CA MET A 2 -3.98 60.03 -34.71
C MET A 2 -3.88 58.49 -34.74
N ARG A 3 -2.71 57.94 -34.99
CA ARG A 3 -2.44 56.49 -34.93
C ARG A 3 -1.99 56.12 -33.54
N GLY A 4 -2.84 55.39 -32.80
CA GLY A 4 -2.44 54.81 -31.53
C GLY A 4 -1.61 53.54 -31.76
N LEU A 5 -0.39 53.53 -31.18
CA LEU A 5 0.42 52.31 -31.08
C LEU A 5 -0.10 51.47 -29.87
N LEU A 6 -0.59 50.28 -30.15
CA LEU A 6 -0.78 49.25 -29.10
C LEU A 6 0.58 48.60 -28.86
N ALA A 7 1.08 48.73 -27.66
CA ALA A 7 2.25 47.97 -27.17
C ALA A 7 1.76 46.67 -26.57
N THR A 8 2.05 45.54 -27.22
CA THR A 8 1.77 44.18 -26.71
C THR A 8 2.88 43.80 -25.73
N ALA A 9 2.57 43.76 -24.46
CA ALA A 9 3.50 43.27 -23.43
C ALA A 9 3.57 41.74 -23.47
N LEU A 10 4.74 41.21 -23.85
CA LEU A 10 5.06 39.80 -23.83
C LEU A 10 5.38 39.38 -22.38
N VAL A 11 4.48 38.71 -21.73
CA VAL A 11 4.72 38.13 -20.37
C VAL A 11 5.56 36.86 -20.55
N CYS A 12 6.86 36.96 -20.34
CA CYS A 12 7.74 35.79 -20.19
C CYS A 12 7.43 35.12 -18.86
N ALA A 13 6.69 33.99 -18.88
CA ALA A 13 6.60 33.11 -17.73
C ALA A 13 7.99 32.52 -17.47
N ALA A 14 8.65 32.96 -16.39
CA ALA A 14 9.89 32.38 -15.92
C ALA A 14 9.58 30.99 -15.36
N ASN A 15 9.91 29.94 -16.11
CA ASN A 15 9.99 28.58 -15.56
C ASN A 15 11.11 28.57 -14.52
N ALA A 16 10.76 28.55 -13.23
CA ALA A 16 11.72 28.26 -12.18
C ALA A 16 12.30 26.84 -12.44
N PRO A 17 13.62 26.65 -12.42
CA PRO A 17 14.18 25.32 -12.56
C PRO A 17 13.65 24.44 -11.43
N ALA A 18 13.05 23.30 -11.75
CA ALA A 18 12.74 22.28 -10.77
C ALA A 18 14.06 21.89 -10.09
N THR A 19 14.16 22.14 -8.78
CA THR A 19 15.32 21.71 -7.99
C THR A 19 15.47 20.22 -8.14
N ALA A 20 16.62 19.75 -8.65
CA ALA A 20 16.91 18.34 -8.79
C ALA A 20 16.89 17.69 -7.40
N ILE A 21 16.17 16.58 -7.26
CA ILE A 21 16.12 15.82 -6.00
C ILE A 21 17.52 15.25 -5.75
N GLU A 22 18.08 15.50 -4.58
CA GLU A 22 19.41 15.02 -4.19
C GLU A 22 19.33 13.54 -3.82
N LEU A 23 20.16 12.71 -4.44
CA LEU A 23 20.24 11.28 -4.18
C LEU A 23 21.52 10.92 -3.41
N PRO A 24 21.50 9.84 -2.58
CA PRO A 24 22.73 9.28 -2.02
C PRO A 24 23.76 8.99 -3.11
N PRO A 25 25.06 9.23 -2.88
CA PRO A 25 26.10 9.09 -3.92
C PRO A 25 26.11 7.71 -4.60
N GLU A 26 25.89 6.65 -3.82
CA GLU A 26 25.84 5.27 -4.37
C GLU A 26 24.64 5.05 -5.28
N ILE A 27 23.47 5.54 -4.92
CA ILE A 27 22.26 5.48 -5.75
C ILE A 27 22.45 6.32 -7.02
N ALA A 28 22.97 7.54 -6.87
CA ALA A 28 23.26 8.42 -8.01
C ALA A 28 24.26 7.78 -9.01
N LYS A 29 25.28 7.08 -8.51
CA LYS A 29 26.26 6.36 -9.30
C LYS A 29 25.66 5.13 -10.01
N GLN A 30 24.92 4.30 -9.26
CA GLN A 30 24.30 3.07 -9.80
C GLN A 30 23.08 3.36 -10.68
N ARG A 31 22.44 4.50 -10.50
CA ARG A 31 21.18 4.91 -11.13
C ARG A 31 20.08 3.83 -10.99
N SER A 32 20.07 3.16 -9.85
CA SER A 32 19.14 2.07 -9.55
C SER A 32 18.89 1.96 -8.06
N ILE A 33 17.64 1.67 -7.68
CA ILE A 33 17.21 1.34 -6.32
C ILE A 33 16.69 -0.09 -6.33
N LYS A 34 17.22 -0.95 -5.46
CA LYS A 34 16.77 -2.33 -5.27
C LYS A 34 15.57 -2.32 -4.33
N VAL A 35 14.42 -2.77 -4.80
CA VAL A 35 13.16 -2.71 -4.04
C VAL A 35 12.59 -4.11 -3.85
N ALA A 36 12.43 -4.53 -2.58
CA ALA A 36 11.77 -5.79 -2.24
C ALA A 36 10.25 -5.69 -2.49
N ILE A 37 9.70 -6.76 -3.08
CA ILE A 37 8.28 -6.86 -3.40
C ILE A 37 7.79 -8.30 -3.22
N VAL A 38 6.50 -8.48 -2.81
CA VAL A 38 5.86 -9.78 -2.58
C VAL A 38 4.62 -9.89 -3.46
N PRO A 39 4.69 -10.40 -4.68
CA PRO A 39 3.65 -10.26 -5.70
C PRO A 39 2.45 -11.20 -5.50
N ASN A 40 1.73 -11.06 -4.38
CA ASN A 40 0.56 -11.87 -4.02
C ASN A 40 -0.61 -11.08 -3.42
N TYR A 41 -0.58 -9.74 -3.53
CA TYR A 41 -1.51 -8.83 -2.85
C TYR A 41 -2.18 -7.84 -3.84
N PRO A 42 -3.01 -8.32 -4.79
CA PRO A 42 -3.72 -7.45 -5.72
C PRO A 42 -4.71 -6.51 -4.99
N PRO A 43 -4.87 -5.26 -5.44
CA PRO A 43 -4.25 -4.62 -6.60
C PRO A 43 -2.89 -3.97 -6.32
N MET A 44 -2.32 -4.15 -5.11
CA MET A 44 -1.08 -3.49 -4.71
C MET A 44 0.11 -4.01 -5.52
N GLU A 45 0.36 -5.31 -5.45
CA GLU A 45 1.40 -5.98 -6.21
C GLU A 45 1.03 -7.45 -6.49
N PHE A 46 1.12 -7.85 -7.75
CA PHE A 46 0.81 -9.21 -8.16
C PHE A 46 1.42 -9.52 -9.52
N ARG A 47 1.39 -10.78 -9.90
CA ARG A 47 1.68 -11.20 -11.27
C ARG A 47 0.38 -11.30 -12.05
N ASP A 48 0.33 -10.61 -13.17
CA ASP A 48 -0.79 -10.70 -14.09
C ASP A 48 -0.98 -12.14 -14.56
N PRO A 49 -2.17 -12.75 -14.39
CA PRO A 49 -2.38 -14.17 -14.70
C PRO A 49 -2.21 -14.51 -16.17
N ALA A 50 -2.43 -13.56 -17.09
CA ALA A 50 -2.36 -13.80 -18.52
C ALA A 50 -0.92 -13.65 -19.05
N THR A 51 -0.14 -12.70 -18.51
CA THR A 51 1.18 -12.35 -19.05
C THR A 51 2.33 -12.74 -18.12
N ASN A 52 2.04 -13.11 -16.87
CA ASN A 52 3.01 -13.34 -15.80
C ASN A 52 3.91 -12.13 -15.49
N THR A 53 3.56 -10.94 -15.97
CA THR A 53 4.27 -9.68 -15.66
C THR A 53 3.97 -9.22 -14.25
N LEU A 54 4.99 -8.69 -13.56
CA LEU A 54 4.82 -8.00 -12.29
C LEU A 54 4.04 -6.70 -12.53
N THR A 55 2.96 -6.48 -11.79
CA THR A 55 2.04 -5.36 -11.96
C THR A 55 1.36 -5.00 -10.64
N GLY A 56 0.66 -3.88 -10.62
CA GLY A 56 -0.09 -3.39 -9.46
C GLY A 56 0.23 -1.94 -9.13
N PHE A 57 -0.50 -1.40 -8.16
CA PHE A 57 -0.33 -0.01 -7.72
C PHE A 57 1.09 0.26 -7.22
N ASP A 58 1.65 -0.60 -6.35
CA ASP A 58 2.99 -0.43 -5.80
C ASP A 58 4.06 -0.50 -6.90
N VAL A 59 3.87 -1.37 -7.88
CA VAL A 59 4.78 -1.46 -9.02
C VAL A 59 4.79 -0.16 -9.82
N GLU A 60 3.61 0.34 -10.18
CA GLU A 60 3.49 1.56 -10.98
C GLU A 60 3.89 2.82 -10.19
N LEU A 61 3.61 2.86 -8.87
CA LEU A 61 4.09 3.92 -7.98
C LEU A 61 5.61 3.90 -7.91
N GLY A 62 6.22 2.73 -7.71
CA GLY A 62 7.68 2.58 -7.71
C GLY A 62 8.30 3.06 -9.01
N GLU A 63 7.76 2.66 -10.16
CA GLU A 63 8.23 3.14 -11.47
C GLU A 63 8.07 4.66 -11.65
N ALA A 64 6.97 5.24 -11.12
CA ALA A 64 6.76 6.69 -11.15
C ALA A 64 7.76 7.43 -10.27
N LEU A 65 8.01 6.92 -9.04
CA LEU A 65 9.06 7.43 -8.16
C LEU A 65 10.44 7.35 -8.81
N GLY A 66 10.76 6.19 -9.42
CA GLY A 66 12.02 6.01 -10.15
C GLY A 66 12.22 7.03 -11.27
N ARG A 67 11.16 7.32 -12.04
CA ARG A 67 11.21 8.39 -13.07
C ARG A 67 11.47 9.77 -12.48
N LYS A 68 10.79 10.11 -11.36
CA LYS A 68 11.01 11.41 -10.66
C LYS A 68 12.43 11.53 -10.13
N LEU A 69 13.00 10.45 -9.61
CA LEU A 69 14.34 10.38 -9.08
C LEU A 69 15.44 10.22 -10.15
N GLY A 70 15.07 9.94 -11.40
CA GLY A 70 16.01 9.67 -12.49
C GLY A 70 16.76 8.35 -12.32
N VAL A 71 16.17 7.35 -11.64
CA VAL A 71 16.74 6.03 -11.37
C VAL A 71 15.82 4.90 -11.87
N LYS A 72 16.39 3.71 -12.07
CA LYS A 72 15.64 2.48 -12.35
C LYS A 72 15.23 1.80 -11.03
N ILE A 73 14.04 1.27 -10.97
CA ILE A 73 13.63 0.36 -9.89
C ILE A 73 14.02 -1.07 -10.27
N ALA A 74 14.83 -1.70 -9.42
CA ALA A 74 15.26 -3.08 -9.58
C ALA A 74 14.49 -3.97 -8.60
N TRP A 75 13.34 -4.49 -9.05
CA TRP A 75 12.46 -5.31 -8.24
C TRP A 75 13.15 -6.61 -7.80
N GLN A 76 13.04 -6.92 -6.49
CA GLN A 76 13.55 -8.13 -5.85
C GLN A 76 12.38 -8.86 -5.21
N GLU A 77 11.89 -9.91 -5.88
CA GLU A 77 10.80 -10.72 -5.34
C GLU A 77 11.28 -11.54 -4.15
N THR A 78 10.48 -11.56 -3.09
CA THR A 78 10.77 -12.29 -1.86
C THR A 78 9.49 -12.67 -1.13
N SER A 79 9.57 -13.37 0.01
CA SER A 79 8.45 -13.58 0.90
C SER A 79 8.31 -12.41 1.90
N PHE A 80 7.10 -12.18 2.40
CA PHE A 80 6.83 -11.02 3.28
C PHE A 80 7.70 -10.99 4.54
N ASP A 81 7.95 -12.15 5.15
CA ASP A 81 8.82 -12.30 6.32
C ASP A 81 10.32 -12.08 6.04
N GLN A 82 10.73 -12.12 4.76
CA GLN A 82 12.11 -11.84 4.37
C GLN A 82 12.35 -10.37 3.98
N THR A 83 11.31 -9.55 3.88
CA THR A 83 11.45 -8.14 3.48
C THR A 83 12.23 -7.32 4.51
N MET A 84 11.85 -7.36 5.80
CA MET A 84 12.55 -6.64 6.86
C MET A 84 14.00 -7.11 7.04
N PRO A 85 14.33 -8.44 7.10
CA PRO A 85 15.71 -8.90 7.05
C PRO A 85 16.51 -8.42 5.84
N ALA A 86 15.87 -8.29 4.67
CA ALA A 86 16.54 -7.83 3.46
C ALA A 86 17.01 -6.38 3.55
N ILE A 87 16.17 -5.49 4.13
CA ILE A 87 16.55 -4.08 4.31
C ILE A 87 17.59 -3.91 5.43
N MET A 88 17.46 -4.66 6.53
CA MET A 88 18.43 -4.63 7.63
C MET A 88 19.85 -5.03 7.20
N THR A 89 19.96 -5.96 6.26
CA THR A 89 21.24 -6.45 5.74
C THR A 89 21.76 -5.69 4.53
N GLY A 90 21.00 -4.68 4.03
CA GLY A 90 21.36 -3.93 2.82
C GLY A 90 21.25 -4.74 1.52
N ARG A 91 20.56 -5.90 1.54
CA ARG A 91 20.28 -6.68 0.33
C ARG A 91 19.36 -5.92 -0.62
N VAL A 92 18.46 -5.10 -0.07
CA VAL A 92 17.62 -4.15 -0.78
C VAL A 92 17.75 -2.77 -0.15
N ASP A 93 17.46 -1.74 -0.94
CA ASP A 93 17.51 -0.33 -0.51
C ASP A 93 16.13 0.12 0.01
N ALA A 94 15.06 -0.54 -0.45
CA ALA A 94 13.69 -0.21 -0.06
C ALA A 94 12.78 -1.45 -0.09
N ILE A 95 11.61 -1.33 0.56
CA ILE A 95 10.50 -2.28 0.49
C ILE A 95 9.27 -1.50 0.01
N LEU A 96 8.64 -1.92 -1.09
CA LEU A 96 7.38 -1.37 -1.56
C LEU A 96 6.46 -2.56 -1.86
N SER A 97 5.59 -2.90 -0.90
CA SER A 97 4.83 -4.16 -0.92
C SER A 97 3.69 -4.13 0.12
N GLY A 98 2.80 -3.15 0.01
CA GLY A 98 1.62 -3.02 0.89
C GLY A 98 1.96 -3.03 2.39
N MET A 99 3.18 -2.62 2.77
CA MET A 99 3.66 -2.78 4.13
C MET A 99 3.10 -1.70 5.06
N THR A 100 2.42 -2.13 6.12
CA THR A 100 1.92 -1.22 7.16
C THR A 100 3.08 -0.58 7.91
N ASP A 101 3.04 0.74 8.06
CA ASP A 101 3.87 1.49 9.00
C ASP A 101 3.39 1.20 10.43
N LEU A 102 4.18 0.45 11.19
CA LEU A 102 3.94 0.11 12.59
C LEU A 102 5.08 0.64 13.45
N ALA A 103 4.77 1.20 14.61
CA ALA A 103 5.77 1.65 15.58
C ALA A 103 6.83 0.56 15.88
N SER A 104 6.41 -0.71 15.94
CA SER A 104 7.32 -1.85 16.17
C SER A 104 8.28 -2.13 15.02
N ARG A 105 8.12 -1.53 13.85
CA ARG A 105 9.00 -1.64 12.69
C ARG A 105 9.89 -0.41 12.51
N GLN A 106 9.52 0.72 13.12
CA GLN A 106 10.19 2.01 12.92
C GLN A 106 11.62 2.05 13.49
N ASP A 107 11.95 1.19 14.45
CA ASP A 107 13.34 1.01 14.93
C ASP A 107 14.26 0.40 13.87
N THR A 108 13.67 -0.32 12.89
CA THR A 108 14.40 -1.07 11.86
C THR A 108 14.35 -0.41 10.49
N ALA A 109 13.24 0.23 10.17
CA ALA A 109 13.01 0.91 8.89
C ALA A 109 12.31 2.25 9.10
N THR A 110 12.53 3.19 8.19
CA THR A 110 11.77 4.44 8.11
C THR A 110 10.74 4.30 7.01
N PHE A 111 9.50 4.62 7.28
CA PHE A 111 8.39 4.54 6.34
C PHE A 111 8.09 5.91 5.74
N VAL A 112 7.99 5.98 4.42
CA VAL A 112 7.39 7.11 3.69
C VAL A 112 5.98 6.66 3.30
N ASP A 113 4.99 7.22 3.98
CA ASP A 113 3.61 6.78 3.88
C ASP A 113 2.96 7.29 2.59
N TYR A 114 2.32 6.37 1.87
CA TYR A 114 1.71 6.65 0.58
C TYR A 114 0.24 6.21 0.46
N LEU A 115 -0.29 5.45 1.42
CA LEU A 115 -1.71 5.10 1.52
C LEU A 115 -2.17 5.11 2.97
N ARG A 116 -3.48 5.31 3.15
CA ARG A 116 -4.15 5.23 4.45
C ARG A 116 -5.35 4.30 4.32
N SER A 117 -5.27 3.14 4.94
CA SER A 117 -6.31 2.11 4.91
C SER A 117 -6.37 1.37 6.26
N GLY A 118 -6.62 0.08 6.23
CA GLY A 118 -6.59 -0.79 7.41
C GLY A 118 -7.38 -2.06 7.21
N PRO A 119 -7.37 -2.97 8.20
CA PRO A 119 -8.08 -4.24 8.12
C PRO A 119 -9.59 -4.04 8.00
N ARG A 120 -10.20 -4.81 7.09
CA ARG A 120 -11.65 -4.89 6.92
C ARG A 120 -12.07 -6.35 6.80
N PHE A 121 -13.18 -6.70 7.44
CA PHE A 121 -13.79 -8.03 7.31
C PHE A 121 -14.52 -8.17 5.98
N PHE A 122 -14.50 -9.36 5.44
CA PHE A 122 -15.31 -9.73 4.28
C PHE A 122 -15.70 -11.21 4.35
N VAL A 123 -16.84 -11.54 3.73
CA VAL A 123 -17.42 -12.89 3.73
C VAL A 123 -17.78 -13.31 2.30
N GLN A 124 -18.12 -14.57 2.10
CA GLN A 124 -18.71 -15.01 0.83
C GLN A 124 -20.05 -14.31 0.62
N GLN A 125 -20.30 -13.82 -0.59
CA GLN A 125 -21.56 -13.18 -0.97
C GLN A 125 -22.77 -14.10 -0.71
N SER A 126 -22.65 -15.40 -0.91
CA SER A 126 -23.69 -16.40 -0.64
C SER A 126 -24.11 -16.48 0.84
N ARG A 127 -23.23 -16.03 1.74
CA ARG A 127 -23.45 -16.02 3.20
C ARG A 127 -23.69 -14.63 3.77
N ALA A 128 -23.81 -13.60 2.95
CA ALA A 128 -23.96 -12.20 3.40
C ALA A 128 -25.12 -12.00 4.40
N ALA A 129 -26.21 -12.75 4.25
CA ALA A 129 -27.37 -12.66 5.14
C ALA A 129 -27.07 -13.10 6.59
N GLU A 130 -26.02 -13.91 6.81
CA GLU A 130 -25.58 -14.36 8.14
C GLU A 130 -24.76 -13.27 8.87
N PHE A 131 -24.17 -12.31 8.12
CA PHE A 131 -23.20 -11.32 8.61
C PHE A 131 -23.66 -9.90 8.29
N LYS A 132 -24.86 -9.53 8.77
CA LYS A 132 -25.42 -8.17 8.53
C LYS A 132 -24.62 -7.06 9.18
N ASP A 133 -23.97 -7.36 10.27
CA ASP A 133 -23.02 -6.48 10.98
C ASP A 133 -21.81 -7.27 11.48
N THR A 134 -20.81 -6.56 11.95
CA THR A 134 -19.54 -7.16 12.38
C THR A 134 -19.65 -8.01 13.65
N THR A 135 -20.66 -7.79 14.50
CA THR A 135 -20.83 -8.59 15.75
C THR A 135 -21.26 -10.02 15.47
N ALA A 136 -21.86 -10.27 14.28
CA ALA A 136 -22.15 -11.63 13.80
C ALA A 136 -20.88 -12.49 13.60
N LEU A 137 -19.69 -11.87 13.59
CA LEU A 137 -18.40 -12.57 13.50
C LEU A 137 -17.91 -13.12 14.85
N CYS A 138 -18.54 -12.76 15.97
CA CYS A 138 -18.19 -13.27 17.29
C CYS A 138 -18.37 -14.80 17.36
N GLY A 139 -17.35 -15.50 17.84
CA GLY A 139 -17.29 -16.96 17.88
C GLY A 139 -17.02 -17.65 16.54
N LYS A 140 -16.93 -16.89 15.44
CA LYS A 140 -16.69 -17.42 14.08
C LYS A 140 -15.20 -17.58 13.78
N ALA A 141 -14.90 -18.45 12.81
CA ALA A 141 -13.55 -18.63 12.29
C ALA A 141 -13.22 -17.49 11.31
N VAL A 142 -12.18 -16.70 11.60
CA VAL A 142 -11.75 -15.57 10.76
C VAL A 142 -10.31 -15.76 10.32
N GLY A 143 -10.11 -15.86 8.99
CA GLY A 143 -8.81 -16.05 8.36
C GLY A 143 -8.11 -14.74 8.06
N ALA A 144 -6.80 -14.64 8.38
CA ALA A 144 -5.95 -13.57 7.90
C ALA A 144 -4.48 -13.98 7.86
N SER A 145 -3.68 -13.26 7.09
CA SER A 145 -2.23 -13.49 7.03
C SER A 145 -1.60 -13.31 8.43
N ARG A 146 -0.93 -14.35 8.91
CA ARG A 146 -0.38 -14.43 10.27
C ARG A 146 0.77 -13.48 10.56
N ARG A 147 1.46 -13.00 9.53
CA ARG A 147 2.68 -12.20 9.64
C ARG A 147 2.48 -10.70 9.38
N THR A 148 1.20 -10.28 9.37
CA THR A 148 0.79 -8.88 9.19
C THR A 148 0.37 -8.26 10.53
N SER A 149 -0.11 -7.01 10.49
CA SER A 149 -0.77 -6.36 11.63
C SER A 149 -2.16 -6.95 11.96
N PHE A 150 -2.76 -7.67 11.01
CA PHE A 150 -4.16 -8.11 11.10
C PHE A 150 -4.48 -8.97 12.33
N PRO A 151 -3.65 -9.97 12.73
CA PRO A 151 -3.95 -10.78 13.92
C PRO A 151 -4.15 -9.95 15.19
N LYS A 152 -3.28 -8.96 15.42
CA LYS A 152 -3.38 -8.06 16.57
C LYS A 152 -4.67 -7.24 16.52
N HIS A 153 -5.00 -6.67 15.37
CA HIS A 153 -6.21 -5.86 15.23
C HIS A 153 -7.49 -6.68 15.34
N ILE A 154 -7.52 -7.91 14.80
CA ILE A 154 -8.64 -8.84 14.98
C ILE A 154 -8.84 -9.15 16.45
N ALA A 155 -7.76 -9.47 17.19
CA ALA A 155 -7.83 -9.75 18.63
C ALA A 155 -8.36 -8.54 19.40
N THR A 156 -7.77 -7.35 19.21
CA THR A 156 -8.22 -6.10 19.86
C THR A 156 -9.70 -5.80 19.56
N TRP A 157 -10.11 -5.95 18.30
CA TRP A 157 -11.49 -5.74 17.91
C TRP A 157 -12.42 -6.75 18.61
N SER A 158 -12.03 -8.02 18.61
CA SER A 158 -12.78 -9.11 19.25
C SER A 158 -12.96 -8.91 20.75
N ASP A 159 -11.88 -8.48 21.44
CA ASP A 159 -11.91 -8.22 22.89
C ASP A 159 -12.90 -7.10 23.26
N VAL A 160 -13.07 -6.11 22.39
CA VAL A 160 -13.97 -4.97 22.60
C VAL A 160 -15.44 -5.30 22.26
N HIS A 161 -15.68 -6.15 21.25
CA HIS A 161 -17.02 -6.30 20.65
C HIS A 161 -17.66 -7.67 20.84
N CYS A 162 -16.91 -8.69 21.31
CA CYS A 162 -17.37 -10.08 21.34
C CYS A 162 -17.51 -10.65 22.76
N ASP A 163 -18.14 -9.94 23.66
CA ASP A 163 -18.33 -10.24 25.06
C ASP A 163 -18.46 -11.77 25.36
N GLY A 164 -17.38 -12.39 25.84
CA GLY A 164 -17.30 -13.81 26.19
C GLY A 164 -17.32 -14.83 25.02
N ASN A 165 -17.43 -14.37 23.76
CA ASN A 165 -17.45 -15.25 22.57
C ASN A 165 -16.47 -14.77 21.50
N PRO A 166 -15.15 -14.82 21.74
CA PRO A 166 -14.15 -14.21 20.88
C PRO A 166 -14.08 -14.85 19.49
N ILE A 167 -13.62 -14.06 18.51
CA ILE A 167 -13.29 -14.54 17.18
C ILE A 167 -12.24 -15.65 17.27
N LYS A 168 -12.45 -16.73 16.51
CA LYS A 168 -11.48 -17.83 16.36
C LYS A 168 -10.55 -17.50 15.21
N PHE A 169 -9.40 -16.89 15.53
CA PHE A 169 -8.42 -16.51 14.51
C PHE A 169 -7.79 -17.73 13.84
N VAL A 170 -7.75 -17.72 12.51
CA VAL A 170 -7.09 -18.72 11.66
C VAL A 170 -5.96 -18.04 10.88
N GLY A 171 -4.72 -18.31 11.28
CA GLY A 171 -3.54 -17.75 10.63
C GLY A 171 -3.23 -18.43 9.29
N THR A 172 -3.16 -17.66 8.22
CA THR A 172 -2.84 -18.11 6.85
C THR A 172 -1.46 -17.63 6.41
N GLU A 173 -0.92 -18.23 5.33
CA GLU A 173 0.40 -17.83 4.80
C GLU A 173 0.37 -16.47 4.10
N GLY A 174 -0.80 -16.02 3.64
CA GLY A 174 -0.99 -14.73 2.99
C GLY A 174 -2.46 -14.48 2.72
N SER A 175 -2.78 -13.31 2.16
CA SER A 175 -4.15 -12.92 1.85
C SER A 175 -4.80 -13.82 0.79
N ALA A 176 -4.02 -14.34 -0.16
CA ALA A 176 -4.52 -15.29 -1.16
C ALA A 176 -4.96 -16.62 -0.52
N ASP A 177 -4.20 -17.13 0.45
CA ASP A 177 -4.57 -18.34 1.20
C ASP A 177 -5.83 -18.08 2.04
N ALA A 178 -5.94 -16.94 2.72
CA ALA A 178 -7.14 -16.56 3.48
C ALA A 178 -8.39 -16.56 2.58
N ARG A 179 -8.31 -16.00 1.37
CA ARG A 179 -9.41 -16.03 0.40
C ARG A 179 -9.75 -17.46 -0.05
N THR A 180 -8.74 -18.29 -0.28
CA THR A 180 -8.95 -19.71 -0.65
C THR A 180 -9.68 -20.46 0.46
N GLN A 181 -9.27 -20.28 1.71
CA GLN A 181 -9.92 -20.90 2.87
C GLN A 181 -11.35 -20.40 3.06
N LEU A 182 -11.61 -19.11 2.81
CA LEU A 182 -12.95 -18.54 2.82
C LEU A 182 -13.83 -19.17 1.73
N LYS A 183 -13.35 -19.28 0.49
CA LYS A 183 -14.10 -19.93 -0.61
C LYS A 183 -14.43 -21.40 -0.32
N GLN A 184 -13.53 -22.09 0.37
CA GLN A 184 -13.70 -23.50 0.76
C GLN A 184 -14.57 -23.68 2.01
N GLY A 185 -15.04 -22.60 2.65
CA GLY A 185 -15.81 -22.65 3.88
C GLY A 185 -15.02 -23.12 5.12
N ARG A 186 -13.69 -23.10 5.05
CA ARG A 186 -12.81 -23.44 6.20
C ARG A 186 -12.76 -22.32 7.23
N VAL A 187 -13.01 -21.09 6.79
CA VAL A 187 -13.25 -19.92 7.64
C VAL A 187 -14.57 -19.28 7.25
N ASP A 188 -15.23 -18.62 8.21
CA ASP A 188 -16.51 -17.94 8.02
C ASP A 188 -16.34 -16.56 7.39
N ALA A 189 -15.24 -15.89 7.73
CA ALA A 189 -14.85 -14.59 7.20
C ALA A 189 -13.34 -14.53 6.99
N ALA A 190 -12.89 -13.53 6.26
CA ALA A 190 -11.48 -13.22 6.15
C ALA A 190 -11.23 -11.73 6.39
N VAL A 191 -9.97 -11.36 6.67
CA VAL A 191 -9.51 -9.97 6.83
C VAL A 191 -8.34 -9.73 5.90
N GLN A 192 -8.42 -8.60 5.20
CA GLN A 192 -7.28 -7.98 4.49
C GLN A 192 -7.47 -6.47 4.46
N GLY A 193 -6.56 -5.74 3.85
CA GLY A 193 -6.68 -4.29 3.73
C GLY A 193 -7.94 -3.90 2.96
N GLY A 194 -8.70 -2.95 3.49
CA GLY A 194 -9.95 -2.48 2.89
C GLY A 194 -9.76 -1.93 1.48
N GLU A 195 -8.57 -1.38 1.18
CA GLU A 195 -8.16 -0.88 -0.12
C GLU A 195 -8.17 -1.95 -1.22
N THR A 196 -7.99 -3.22 -0.85
CA THR A 196 -7.92 -4.31 -1.83
C THR A 196 -9.29 -4.85 -2.24
N LEU A 197 -10.32 -4.64 -1.41
CA LEU A 197 -11.64 -5.25 -1.61
C LEU A 197 -12.36 -4.79 -2.88
N PRO A 198 -12.37 -3.49 -3.25
CA PRO A 198 -13.04 -3.05 -4.49
C PRO A 198 -12.49 -3.76 -5.73
N TYR A 199 -11.17 -3.91 -5.82
CA TYR A 199 -10.52 -4.61 -6.93
C TYR A 199 -10.88 -6.10 -6.95
N LEU A 200 -10.86 -6.76 -5.78
CA LEU A 200 -11.21 -8.19 -5.68
C LEU A 200 -12.66 -8.46 -6.05
N MET A 201 -13.57 -7.59 -5.67
CA MET A 201 -14.99 -7.71 -6.01
C MET A 201 -15.23 -7.55 -7.51
N ASP A 202 -14.44 -6.75 -8.21
CA ASP A 202 -14.49 -6.65 -9.67
C ASP A 202 -13.84 -7.83 -10.37
N LEU A 203 -12.74 -8.35 -9.80
CA LEU A 203 -12.06 -9.52 -10.35
C LEU A 203 -12.92 -10.79 -10.22
N GLU A 204 -13.67 -10.90 -9.13
CA GLU A 204 -14.53 -12.03 -8.82
C GLU A 204 -15.95 -11.56 -8.48
N PRO A 205 -16.76 -11.12 -9.48
CA PRO A 205 -18.09 -10.60 -9.25
C PRO A 205 -18.99 -11.61 -8.51
N GLY A 206 -19.62 -11.15 -7.43
CA GLY A 206 -20.51 -12.00 -6.62
C GLY A 206 -19.80 -13.00 -5.70
N ALA A 207 -18.47 -13.00 -5.60
CA ALA A 207 -17.75 -13.90 -4.71
C ALA A 207 -17.75 -13.40 -3.25
N TYR A 208 -17.56 -12.10 -3.05
CA TYR A 208 -17.32 -11.51 -1.72
C TYR A 208 -18.18 -10.29 -1.46
N VAL A 209 -18.43 -10.03 -0.18
CA VAL A 209 -19.01 -8.77 0.32
C VAL A 209 -18.26 -8.33 1.58
N PRO A 210 -17.92 -7.03 1.71
CA PRO A 210 -17.37 -6.48 2.93
C PRO A 210 -18.41 -6.50 4.06
N VAL A 211 -17.95 -6.67 5.31
CA VAL A 211 -18.76 -6.57 6.51
C VAL A 211 -18.20 -5.43 7.38
N GLY A 212 -19.04 -4.43 7.65
CA GLY A 212 -18.63 -3.23 8.37
C GLY A 212 -17.62 -2.37 7.59
N GLU A 213 -17.00 -1.43 8.28
CA GLU A 213 -15.95 -0.54 7.77
C GLU A 213 -14.55 -1.02 8.17
N VAL A 214 -13.52 -0.29 7.74
CA VAL A 214 -12.15 -0.47 8.25
C VAL A 214 -12.15 -0.27 9.76
N PHE A 215 -11.70 -1.27 10.53
CA PHE A 215 -11.81 -1.26 11.98
C PHE A 215 -10.52 -0.82 12.72
N ALA A 216 -9.45 -0.55 11.99
CA ALA A 216 -8.22 0.06 12.51
C ALA A 216 -7.52 0.83 11.38
N VAL A 217 -7.56 2.16 11.44
CA VAL A 217 -6.90 2.97 10.41
C VAL A 217 -5.38 2.87 10.56
N GLN A 218 -4.72 2.57 9.44
CA GLN A 218 -3.27 2.39 9.36
C GLN A 218 -2.70 3.11 8.15
N PHE A 219 -1.44 3.51 8.23
CA PHE A 219 -0.68 3.94 7.07
C PHE A 219 0.05 2.76 6.42
N THR A 220 0.15 2.82 5.12
CA THR A 220 0.99 1.92 4.32
C THR A 220 2.13 2.76 3.74
N GLY A 221 3.35 2.32 3.98
CA GLY A 221 4.53 3.08 3.64
C GLY A 221 5.57 2.30 2.83
N LEU A 222 6.33 3.03 2.02
CA LEU A 222 7.58 2.57 1.42
C LEU A 222 8.64 2.57 2.52
N ALA A 223 9.16 1.39 2.88
CA ALA A 223 10.14 1.26 3.95
C ALA A 223 11.57 1.39 3.41
N LEU A 224 12.39 2.16 4.12
CA LEU A 224 13.78 2.49 3.78
C LEU A 224 14.69 2.23 4.99
N GLY A 225 15.97 2.05 4.78
CA GLY A 225 16.94 1.93 5.86
C GLY A 225 16.90 3.14 6.80
N VAL A 226 16.92 2.93 8.12
CA VAL A 226 16.84 4.01 9.14
C VAL A 226 17.96 5.05 8.96
N LYS A 227 19.14 4.61 8.48
CA LYS A 227 20.32 5.47 8.30
C LYS A 227 20.32 6.24 6.98
N ASP A 228 19.48 5.88 6.02
CA ASP A 228 19.51 6.40 4.65
C ASP A 228 18.69 7.71 4.51
N LYS A 229 19.01 8.71 5.35
CA LYS A 229 18.26 9.98 5.44
C LYS A 229 18.11 10.71 4.10
N ALA A 230 19.16 10.69 3.28
CA ALA A 230 19.11 11.31 1.96
C ALA A 230 18.11 10.59 1.02
N LEU A 231 18.10 9.25 1.02
CA LEU A 231 17.12 8.49 0.23
C LEU A 231 15.69 8.66 0.75
N GLN A 232 15.52 8.70 2.09
CA GLN A 232 14.21 8.97 2.70
C GLN A 232 13.65 10.31 2.22
N GLN A 233 14.47 11.39 2.28
CA GLN A 233 14.04 12.71 1.83
C GLN A 233 13.77 12.73 0.32
N ALA A 234 14.63 12.11 -0.48
CA ALA A 234 14.44 12.01 -1.93
C ALA A 234 13.11 11.32 -2.29
N VAL A 235 12.74 10.26 -1.59
CA VAL A 235 11.46 9.56 -1.80
C VAL A 235 10.27 10.42 -1.37
N VAL A 236 10.37 11.17 -0.25
CA VAL A 236 9.35 12.15 0.17
C VAL A 236 9.14 13.19 -0.92
N ASP A 237 10.21 13.83 -1.38
CA ASP A 237 10.15 14.89 -2.41
C ASP A 237 9.58 14.36 -3.73
N ALA A 238 9.95 13.11 -4.10
CA ALA A 238 9.42 12.47 -5.31
C ALA A 238 7.92 12.17 -5.18
N LEU A 239 7.47 11.64 -4.03
CA LEU A 239 6.05 11.33 -3.80
C LEU A 239 5.21 12.62 -3.76
N ASP A 240 5.66 13.64 -3.05
CA ASP A 240 4.99 14.94 -3.03
C ASP A 240 4.94 15.58 -4.43
N GLY A 241 5.99 15.39 -5.23
CA GLY A 241 6.02 15.81 -6.62
C GLY A 241 5.00 15.07 -7.50
N LEU A 242 4.76 13.77 -7.27
CA LEU A 242 3.72 12.99 -7.96
C LEU A 242 2.30 13.36 -7.48
N ILE A 243 2.16 13.74 -6.21
CA ILE A 243 0.89 14.24 -5.67
C ILE A 243 0.55 15.60 -6.30
N ALA A 244 1.52 16.51 -6.33
CA ALA A 244 1.36 17.87 -6.84
C ALA A 244 1.05 17.92 -8.35
N ASP A 245 1.67 17.05 -9.16
CA ASP A 245 1.43 17.01 -10.61
C ASP A 245 0.22 16.15 -11.01
N GLY A 246 -0.45 15.49 -10.05
CA GLY A 246 -1.65 14.67 -10.26
C GLY A 246 -1.37 13.24 -10.74
N SER A 247 -0.12 12.86 -10.99
CA SER A 247 0.26 11.49 -11.40
C SER A 247 -0.14 10.45 -10.37
N TYR A 248 0.07 10.73 -9.08
CA TYR A 248 -0.34 9.87 -7.99
C TYR A 248 -1.86 9.66 -7.96
N ARG A 249 -2.66 10.71 -8.15
CA ARG A 249 -4.12 10.61 -8.23
C ARG A 249 -4.58 9.75 -9.40
N THR A 250 -3.89 9.86 -10.52
CA THR A 250 -4.16 9.04 -11.71
C THR A 250 -3.91 7.56 -11.43
N LEU A 251 -2.82 7.22 -10.71
CA LEU A 251 -2.52 5.85 -10.30
C LEU A 251 -3.59 5.32 -9.31
N LEU A 252 -3.98 6.11 -8.31
CA LEU A 252 -5.05 5.72 -7.38
C LEU A 252 -6.35 5.42 -8.13
N ALA A 253 -6.74 6.26 -9.08
CA ALA A 253 -7.97 6.07 -9.86
C ALA A 253 -7.90 4.79 -10.72
N LYS A 254 -6.76 4.54 -11.39
CA LYS A 254 -6.52 3.34 -12.19
C LYS A 254 -6.73 2.06 -11.38
N TRP A 255 -6.22 2.04 -10.15
CA TRP A 255 -6.24 0.86 -9.28
C TRP A 255 -7.41 0.84 -8.28
N LYS A 256 -8.39 1.76 -8.42
CA LYS A 256 -9.58 1.90 -7.55
C LYS A 256 -9.26 2.19 -6.08
N LEU A 257 -8.20 2.95 -5.86
CA LEU A 257 -7.68 3.32 -4.55
C LEU A 257 -7.98 4.77 -4.16
N THR A 258 -8.83 5.49 -4.90
CA THR A 258 -9.05 6.95 -4.75
C THR A 258 -9.39 7.36 -3.31
N GLY A 259 -10.14 6.53 -2.56
CA GLY A 259 -10.51 6.82 -1.16
C GLY A 259 -9.41 6.55 -0.14
N TYR A 260 -8.27 6.00 -0.56
CA TYR A 260 -7.18 5.55 0.32
C TYR A 260 -5.89 6.37 0.18
N GLY A 261 -5.88 7.36 -0.72
CA GLY A 261 -4.72 8.21 -0.96
C GLY A 261 -4.40 9.13 0.22
N VAL A 262 -3.15 9.62 0.23
CA VAL A 262 -2.67 10.66 1.14
C VAL A 262 -2.58 12.01 0.41
N GLU A 263 -2.69 13.11 1.16
CA GLU A 263 -2.59 14.47 0.61
C GLU A 263 -1.12 14.93 0.46
N ARG A 264 -0.23 14.31 1.22
CA ARG A 264 1.22 14.54 1.20
C ARG A 264 1.94 13.31 1.73
N ALA A 265 3.21 13.16 1.40
CA ALA A 265 4.09 12.18 2.03
C ALA A 265 4.27 12.49 3.53
N THR A 266 4.24 11.47 4.36
CA THR A 266 4.58 11.57 5.79
C THR A 266 5.63 10.53 6.14
N ILE A 267 6.41 10.79 7.18
CA ILE A 267 7.41 9.85 7.67
C ILE A 267 6.95 9.29 9.01
N ASN A 268 6.86 7.95 9.10
CA ASN A 268 6.55 7.23 10.35
C ASN A 268 5.28 7.77 11.04
N ALA A 269 4.21 8.05 10.26
CA ALA A 269 2.95 8.51 10.83
C ALA A 269 2.09 7.36 11.39
N GLY A 270 2.51 6.10 11.17
CA GLY A 270 1.88 4.89 11.73
C GLY A 270 2.11 4.74 13.23
N GLN A 271 1.24 3.93 13.88
CA GLN A 271 1.24 3.70 15.34
C GLN A 271 1.55 2.25 15.68
#